data_15906d801e87ef623d9d591fb1102e83
#
_entry.id   15906d801e87ef623d9d591fb1102e83
#
_cell.length_a   1.000
_cell.length_b   1.000
_cell.length_c   1.000
_cell.angle_alpha   90.00
_cell.angle_beta   90.00
_cell.angle_gamma   90.00
#
_symmetry.space_group_name_H-M   'P 1'
#
loop_
_entity.id
_entity.type
_entity.pdbx_description
1 polymer ?
#
loop_
_entity_poly.entity_id
_entity_poly.type
_entity_poly.pdbx_seq_one_letter_code
_entity_poly.pdbx_strand_id
1 'polypeptide(L)'
;MMGWFATTIYMPAMTSVLAWLTARYFLTFLVSVNPELQLAGDPVTGTETFLLAGFILIAVFAVNTLSSKLAGKLQISATFIKFIPLLLMAIVGTIYGLTHNLAGEPTSILTSNFATSAGDMSPLFGAVVATAFAYEGWILATSINSEIKDSKKNLPIALVVGGIIIIAIYLFYYIGVAGGAPVQTLMDEGTAPAFTTVFGNVLGNILNLFVAVSCLGTLNGLLIGTIRGMYSLSVRNMGPKVDLMKQVDPASGMPSNSCIIGLVIVAAWLVYFYGANLTATPWFGKFSFDSSELPIITIYGLYIPMFIKFMIKEKELSAVKRFVLPTLGVIGSAFMVFAAIYSHGYMPYLAAKEAGAGFSCPVLFYLIVFVVIMAIGALVMNPKKKAK
;
A
#
# COMPACT_ATOMS: atom_id res chain seq x y z
N MET A 1 -20.94 3.62 -5.15
CA MET A 1 -19.78 4.45 -5.50
C MET A 1 -18.50 3.94 -4.83
N MET A 2 -18.49 3.63 -3.50
CA MET A 2 -17.30 3.12 -2.82
C MET A 2 -16.72 1.86 -3.47
N GLY A 3 -17.56 0.88 -3.85
CA GLY A 3 -17.09 -0.32 -4.55
C GLY A 3 -16.49 -0.02 -5.93
N TRP A 4 -16.98 0.99 -6.64
CA TRP A 4 -16.39 1.44 -7.91
C TRP A 4 -14.99 2.00 -7.69
N PHE A 5 -14.85 2.93 -6.71
CA PHE A 5 -13.55 3.47 -6.31
C PHE A 5 -12.54 2.38 -5.94
N ALA A 6 -12.96 1.45 -5.07
CA ALA A 6 -12.10 0.35 -4.66
C ALA A 6 -11.64 -0.52 -5.85
N THR A 7 -12.53 -0.78 -6.81
CA THR A 7 -12.25 -1.65 -7.96
C THR A 7 -11.43 -0.97 -9.06
N THR A 8 -11.58 0.35 -9.25
CA THR A 8 -10.96 1.05 -10.40
C THR A 8 -9.73 1.88 -10.02
N ILE A 9 -9.62 2.31 -8.77
CA ILE A 9 -8.51 3.16 -8.31
C ILE A 9 -7.74 2.46 -7.19
N TYR A 10 -8.35 2.30 -6.02
CA TYR A 10 -7.63 1.92 -4.80
C TYR A 10 -6.89 0.58 -4.90
N MET A 11 -7.63 -0.53 -5.09
CA MET A 11 -7.00 -1.86 -5.16
C MET A 11 -6.02 -2.01 -6.33
N PRO A 12 -6.36 -1.57 -7.58
CA PRO A 12 -5.42 -1.69 -8.68
C PRO A 12 -4.15 -0.86 -8.51
N ALA A 13 -4.24 0.37 -8.01
CA ALA A 13 -3.08 1.21 -7.75
C ALA A 13 -2.16 0.56 -6.70
N MET A 14 -2.70 0.09 -5.57
CA MET A 14 -1.92 -0.61 -4.55
C MET A 14 -1.28 -1.90 -5.07
N THR A 15 -2.02 -2.67 -5.87
CA THR A 15 -1.50 -3.91 -6.49
C THR A 15 -0.32 -3.61 -7.42
N SER A 16 -0.39 -2.54 -8.21
CA SER A 16 0.69 -2.14 -9.12
C SER A 16 1.97 -1.75 -8.37
N VAL A 17 1.85 -0.98 -7.30
CA VAL A 17 2.98 -0.58 -6.45
C VAL A 17 3.65 -1.78 -5.80
N LEU A 18 2.86 -2.75 -5.32
CA LEU A 18 3.41 -3.97 -4.71
C LEU A 18 4.09 -4.90 -5.72
N ALA A 19 3.65 -4.90 -6.98
CA ALA A 19 4.37 -5.60 -8.04
C ALA A 19 5.76 -4.98 -8.26
N TRP A 20 5.85 -3.67 -8.30
CA TRP A 20 7.12 -2.96 -8.39
C TRP A 20 8.00 -3.18 -7.15
N LEU A 21 7.46 -3.05 -5.93
CA LEU A 21 8.22 -3.31 -4.69
C LEU A 21 8.77 -4.73 -4.66
N THR A 22 8.00 -5.72 -5.09
CA THR A 22 8.46 -7.11 -5.18
C THR A 22 9.64 -7.23 -6.14
N ALA A 23 9.55 -6.63 -7.33
CA ALA A 23 10.61 -6.64 -8.33
C ALA A 23 11.87 -5.90 -7.82
N ARG A 24 11.69 -4.71 -7.23
CA ARG A 24 12.76 -3.90 -6.66
C ARG A 24 13.57 -4.69 -5.63
N TYR A 25 12.94 -5.21 -4.58
CA TYR A 25 13.65 -5.94 -3.53
C TYR A 25 14.28 -7.25 -4.03
N PHE A 26 13.64 -7.90 -5.00
CA PHE A 26 14.21 -9.09 -5.62
C PHE A 26 15.46 -8.77 -6.45
N LEU A 27 15.44 -7.70 -7.25
CA LEU A 27 16.63 -7.26 -8.02
C LEU A 27 17.73 -6.73 -7.10
N THR A 28 17.39 -5.98 -6.06
CA THR A 28 18.36 -5.56 -5.04
C THR A 28 19.07 -6.77 -4.42
N PHE A 29 18.34 -7.83 -4.10
CA PHE A 29 18.92 -9.07 -3.62
C PHE A 29 19.83 -9.72 -4.68
N LEU A 30 19.39 -9.83 -5.93
CA LEU A 30 20.19 -10.45 -6.99
C LEU A 30 21.50 -9.71 -7.24
N VAL A 31 21.48 -8.39 -7.28
CA VAL A 31 22.68 -7.57 -7.44
C VAL A 31 23.63 -7.72 -6.24
N SER A 32 23.09 -7.83 -5.03
CA SER A 32 23.89 -8.00 -3.83
C SER A 32 24.62 -9.35 -3.74
N VAL A 33 24.01 -10.41 -4.28
CA VAL A 33 24.62 -11.76 -4.28
C VAL A 33 25.43 -12.06 -5.55
N ASN A 34 25.23 -11.29 -6.60
CA ASN A 34 25.99 -11.38 -7.85
C ASN A 34 26.41 -9.97 -8.33
N PRO A 35 27.52 -9.43 -7.81
CA PRO A 35 28.00 -8.10 -8.19
C PRO A 35 28.37 -7.94 -9.67
N GLU A 36 28.57 -9.06 -10.40
CA GLU A 36 28.82 -9.04 -11.85
C GLU A 36 27.53 -8.83 -12.66
N LEU A 37 26.35 -8.95 -12.02
CA LEU A 37 25.07 -8.68 -12.66
C LEU A 37 24.92 -7.18 -12.94
N GLN A 38 25.13 -6.79 -14.19
CA GLN A 38 24.93 -5.42 -14.64
C GLN A 38 23.47 -5.23 -15.05
N LEU A 39 22.76 -4.38 -14.34
CA LEU A 39 21.47 -3.86 -14.77
C LEU A 39 21.71 -2.61 -15.62
N ALA A 40 20.85 -2.36 -16.62
CA ALA A 40 20.93 -1.13 -17.43
C ALA A 40 20.54 0.13 -16.61
N GLY A 41 19.84 -0.07 -15.49
CA GLY A 41 19.47 0.97 -14.54
C GLY A 41 19.62 0.52 -13.09
N ASP A 42 19.28 1.40 -12.16
CA ASP A 42 19.25 1.03 -10.75
C ASP A 42 18.04 0.12 -10.42
N PRO A 43 18.11 -0.70 -9.34
CA PRO A 43 17.01 -1.59 -8.96
C PRO A 43 15.70 -0.88 -8.60
N VAL A 44 15.71 0.44 -8.40
CA VAL A 44 14.53 1.23 -8.02
C VAL A 44 13.77 1.70 -9.25
N THR A 45 14.47 2.37 -10.18
CA THR A 45 13.88 3.10 -11.32
C THR A 45 14.15 2.43 -12.67
N GLY A 46 15.01 1.41 -12.70
CA GLY A 46 15.43 0.73 -13.92
C GLY A 46 14.27 0.09 -14.70
N THR A 47 14.43 0.02 -16.02
CA THR A 47 13.48 -0.62 -16.91
C THR A 47 13.31 -2.10 -16.61
N GLU A 48 14.37 -2.77 -16.16
CA GLU A 48 14.35 -4.17 -15.75
C GLU A 48 13.41 -4.40 -14.57
N THR A 49 13.40 -3.48 -13.62
CA THR A 49 12.48 -3.54 -12.47
C THR A 49 11.04 -3.41 -12.93
N PHE A 50 10.75 -2.51 -13.88
CA PHE A 50 9.42 -2.37 -14.46
C PHE A 50 8.98 -3.62 -15.22
N LEU A 51 9.84 -4.19 -16.06
CA LEU A 51 9.55 -5.41 -16.81
C LEU A 51 9.34 -6.61 -15.89
N LEU A 52 10.19 -6.75 -14.87
CA LEU A 52 10.04 -7.80 -13.86
C LEU A 52 8.76 -7.63 -13.05
N ALA A 53 8.38 -6.40 -12.68
CA ALA A 53 7.11 -6.12 -12.01
C ALA A 53 5.90 -6.55 -12.86
N GLY A 54 5.94 -6.26 -14.16
CA GLY A 54 4.92 -6.73 -15.13
C GLY A 54 4.86 -8.26 -15.21
N PHE A 55 6.01 -8.91 -15.29
CA PHE A 55 6.09 -10.38 -15.29
C PHE A 55 5.54 -11.00 -14.00
N ILE A 56 5.94 -10.47 -12.84
CA ILE A 56 5.45 -10.92 -11.52
C ILE A 56 3.93 -10.74 -11.43
N LEU A 57 3.42 -9.60 -11.88
CA LEU A 57 1.97 -9.34 -11.89
C LEU A 57 1.22 -10.39 -12.70
N ILE A 58 1.69 -10.71 -13.91
CA ILE A 58 1.09 -11.72 -14.79
C ILE A 58 1.19 -13.12 -14.17
N ALA A 59 2.34 -13.47 -13.59
CA ALA A 59 2.54 -14.76 -12.94
C ALA A 59 1.62 -14.97 -11.75
N VAL A 60 1.52 -13.96 -10.86
CA VAL A 60 0.61 -14.02 -9.70
C VAL A 60 -0.85 -14.00 -10.15
N PHE A 61 -1.19 -13.26 -11.20
CA PHE A 61 -2.52 -13.31 -11.81
C PHE A 61 -2.85 -14.72 -12.30
N ALA A 62 -1.94 -15.37 -13.02
CA ALA A 62 -2.13 -16.73 -13.51
C ALA A 62 -2.35 -17.71 -12.35
N VAL A 63 -1.54 -17.63 -11.29
CA VAL A 63 -1.72 -18.46 -10.08
C VAL A 63 -3.09 -18.25 -9.46
N ASN A 64 -3.56 -17.02 -9.33
CA ASN A 64 -4.85 -16.69 -8.71
C ASN A 64 -6.06 -17.12 -9.56
N THR A 65 -5.93 -17.08 -10.88
CA THR A 65 -7.02 -17.43 -11.80
C THR A 65 -7.10 -18.92 -12.11
N LEU A 66 -5.97 -19.61 -12.11
CA LEU A 66 -5.90 -21.04 -12.42
C LEU A 66 -6.03 -21.93 -11.19
N SER A 67 -5.58 -21.46 -10.02
CA SER A 67 -5.61 -22.27 -8.79
C SER A 67 -5.76 -21.42 -7.53
N SER A 68 -7.00 -21.21 -7.09
CA SER A 68 -7.30 -20.54 -5.82
C SER A 68 -6.66 -21.23 -4.61
N LYS A 69 -6.49 -22.58 -4.68
CA LYS A 69 -5.81 -23.36 -3.63
C LYS A 69 -4.31 -23.04 -3.53
N LEU A 70 -3.63 -22.87 -4.67
CA LEU A 70 -2.22 -22.51 -4.72
C LEU A 70 -2.04 -21.06 -4.26
N ALA A 71 -2.90 -20.16 -4.69
CA ALA A 71 -2.91 -18.77 -4.24
C ALA A 71 -3.07 -18.65 -2.72
N GLY A 72 -3.97 -19.46 -2.12
CA GLY A 72 -4.15 -19.52 -0.67
C GLY A 72 -2.92 -20.04 0.08
N LYS A 73 -2.25 -21.08 -0.43
CA LYS A 73 -0.99 -21.59 0.15
C LYS A 73 0.13 -20.55 0.08
N LEU A 74 0.27 -19.87 -1.06
CA LEU A 74 1.23 -18.78 -1.23
C LEU A 74 0.98 -17.67 -0.20
N GLN A 75 -0.28 -17.29 0.01
CA GLN A 75 -0.67 -16.27 0.99
C GLN A 75 -0.26 -16.64 2.41
N ILE A 76 -0.54 -17.87 2.83
CA ILE A 76 -0.20 -18.37 4.17
C ILE A 76 1.33 -18.40 4.35
N SER A 77 2.06 -18.99 3.40
CA SER A 77 3.52 -19.09 3.46
C SER A 77 4.18 -17.70 3.52
N ALA A 78 3.78 -16.78 2.66
CA ALA A 78 4.29 -15.43 2.65
C ALA A 78 3.98 -14.68 3.97
N THR A 79 2.84 -14.96 4.60
CA THR A 79 2.48 -14.36 5.89
C THR A 79 3.44 -14.79 7.01
N PHE A 80 3.84 -16.06 7.07
CA PHE A 80 4.83 -16.49 8.06
C PHE A 80 6.23 -15.95 7.75
N ILE A 81 6.65 -15.98 6.49
CA ILE A 81 7.98 -15.52 6.06
C ILE A 81 8.18 -14.03 6.38
N LYS A 82 7.17 -13.19 6.18
CA LYS A 82 7.29 -11.74 6.42
C LYS A 82 7.54 -11.36 7.89
N PHE A 83 7.13 -12.19 8.85
CA PHE A 83 7.40 -11.91 10.26
C PHE A 83 8.87 -12.09 10.63
N ILE A 84 9.64 -12.90 9.90
CA ILE A 84 11.04 -13.18 10.19
C ILE A 84 11.89 -11.91 10.16
N PRO A 85 11.99 -11.15 9.04
CA PRO A 85 12.79 -9.93 9.02
C PRO A 85 12.25 -8.85 9.97
N LEU A 86 10.92 -8.75 10.12
CA LEU A 86 10.31 -7.77 11.01
C LEU A 86 10.71 -7.99 12.47
N LEU A 87 10.58 -9.21 12.98
CA LEU A 87 10.90 -9.53 14.37
C LEU A 87 12.41 -9.54 14.64
N LEU A 88 13.20 -10.07 13.71
CA LEU A 88 14.66 -10.06 13.83
C LEU A 88 15.18 -8.62 13.90
N MET A 89 14.73 -7.76 12.98
CA MET A 89 15.17 -6.37 12.97
C MET A 89 14.65 -5.60 14.19
N ALA A 90 13.41 -5.82 14.60
CA ALA A 90 12.83 -5.21 15.79
C ALA A 90 13.65 -5.51 17.06
N ILE A 91 14.16 -6.72 17.21
CA ILE A 91 14.90 -7.13 18.41
C ILE A 91 16.39 -6.85 18.25
N VAL A 92 17.02 -7.49 17.25
CA VAL A 92 18.49 -7.45 17.09
C VAL A 92 18.96 -6.08 16.64
N GLY A 93 18.24 -5.43 15.70
CA GLY A 93 18.56 -4.07 15.24
C GLY A 93 18.46 -3.02 16.35
N THR A 94 17.45 -3.15 17.22
CA THR A 94 17.34 -2.26 18.39
C THR A 94 18.51 -2.45 19.36
N ILE A 95 18.86 -3.70 19.69
CA ILE A 95 20.01 -4.00 20.57
C ILE A 95 21.29 -3.49 19.92
N TYR A 96 21.52 -3.76 18.65
CA TYR A 96 22.67 -3.29 17.91
C TYR A 96 22.79 -1.77 17.95
N GLY A 97 21.72 -1.05 17.64
CA GLY A 97 21.69 0.40 17.63
C GLY A 97 21.89 1.08 19.00
N LEU A 98 21.58 0.37 20.10
CA LEU A 98 21.86 0.83 21.47
C LEU A 98 23.30 0.57 21.90
N THR A 99 23.97 -0.47 21.36
CA THR A 99 25.29 -0.94 21.82
C THR A 99 26.44 -0.49 20.91
N HIS A 100 26.13 0.00 19.68
CA HIS A 100 27.15 0.43 18.71
C HIS A 100 27.01 1.93 18.43
N ASN A 101 28.15 2.60 18.21
CA ASN A 101 28.22 4.00 17.91
C ASN A 101 28.45 4.22 16.39
N LEU A 102 28.01 5.35 15.86
CA LEU A 102 28.46 5.81 14.53
C LEU A 102 29.95 6.18 14.59
N ALA A 103 30.64 5.95 13.46
CA ALA A 103 32.05 6.28 13.38
C ALA A 103 32.31 7.76 13.71
N GLY A 104 33.10 8.01 14.75
CA GLY A 104 33.42 9.37 15.22
C GLY A 104 32.41 10.00 16.20
N GLU A 105 31.30 9.32 16.50
CA GLU A 105 30.30 9.83 17.44
C GLU A 105 30.40 9.18 18.82
N PRO A 106 30.25 9.95 19.92
CA PRO A 106 30.30 9.39 21.28
C PRO A 106 29.02 8.68 21.69
N THR A 107 27.92 8.87 20.94
CA THR A 107 26.60 8.35 21.25
C THR A 107 26.26 7.14 20.40
N SER A 108 25.34 6.30 20.88
CA SER A 108 24.87 5.15 20.11
C SER A 108 24.16 5.57 18.82
N ILE A 109 24.18 4.70 17.80
CA ILE A 109 23.52 4.93 16.50
C ILE A 109 22.07 5.38 16.69
N LEU A 110 21.35 4.70 17.55
CA LEU A 110 19.94 5.00 17.80
C LEU A 110 19.77 6.39 18.41
N THR A 111 20.60 6.75 19.42
CA THR A 111 20.58 8.07 20.06
C THR A 111 20.92 9.17 19.05
N SER A 112 21.96 8.99 18.24
CA SER A 112 22.35 9.94 17.21
C SER A 112 21.24 10.19 16.18
N ASN A 113 20.62 9.12 15.67
CA ASN A 113 19.55 9.23 14.68
C ASN A 113 18.32 9.97 15.23
N PHE A 114 17.90 9.68 16.46
CA PHE A 114 16.77 10.37 17.07
C PHE A 114 17.12 11.83 17.48
N ALA A 115 18.35 12.11 17.89
CA ALA A 115 18.78 13.47 18.21
C ALA A 115 18.85 14.35 16.95
N THR A 116 19.34 13.84 15.84
CA THR A 116 19.40 14.55 14.56
C THR A 116 18.00 14.92 14.04
N SER A 117 17.02 14.07 14.28
CA SER A 117 15.65 14.29 13.82
C SER A 117 14.82 15.22 14.73
N ALA A 118 15.27 15.51 15.95
CA ALA A 118 14.45 16.17 16.98
C ALA A 118 14.17 17.67 16.74
N GLY A 119 14.79 18.30 15.74
CA GLY A 119 14.68 19.75 15.50
C GLY A 119 13.74 20.17 14.39
N ASP A 120 13.43 19.27 13.44
CA ASP A 120 12.62 19.61 12.26
C ASP A 120 11.35 18.78 12.20
N MET A 121 10.20 19.45 12.34
CA MET A 121 8.87 18.85 12.24
C MET A 121 8.27 18.96 10.84
N SER A 122 8.95 19.59 9.89
CA SER A 122 8.42 19.81 8.53
C SER A 122 8.14 18.50 7.76
N PRO A 123 8.93 17.41 7.92
CA PRO A 123 8.66 16.13 7.28
C PRO A 123 7.51 15.32 7.92
N LEU A 124 7.03 15.71 9.10
CA LEU A 124 6.06 14.94 9.88
C LEU A 124 4.82 14.56 9.07
N PHE A 125 4.25 15.49 8.35
CA PHE A 125 3.02 15.22 7.58
C PHE A 125 3.26 14.28 6.40
N GLY A 126 4.43 14.36 5.75
CA GLY A 126 4.84 13.38 4.73
C GLY A 126 5.01 11.99 5.33
N ALA A 127 5.69 11.89 6.48
CA ALA A 127 5.84 10.61 7.18
C ALA A 127 4.49 10.01 7.60
N VAL A 128 3.55 10.83 8.09
CA VAL A 128 2.19 10.40 8.43
C VAL A 128 1.47 9.84 7.20
N VAL A 129 1.57 10.49 6.05
CA VAL A 129 0.97 10.01 4.79
C VAL A 129 1.61 8.70 4.34
N ALA A 130 2.94 8.57 4.40
CA ALA A 130 3.64 7.34 4.08
C ALA A 130 3.24 6.17 4.99
N THR A 131 2.97 6.43 6.29
CA THR A 131 2.47 5.38 7.21
C THR A 131 1.08 4.88 6.82
N ALA A 132 0.27 5.66 6.12
CA ALA A 132 -1.04 5.21 5.64
C ALA A 132 -0.93 3.96 4.76
N PHE A 133 0.11 3.89 3.91
CA PHE A 133 0.40 2.70 3.10
C PHE A 133 0.73 1.48 3.97
N ALA A 134 1.54 1.68 5.02
CA ALA A 134 1.97 0.58 5.91
C ALA A 134 0.82 -0.02 6.74
N TYR A 135 -0.16 0.80 7.12
CA TYR A 135 -1.31 0.38 7.95
C TYR A 135 -2.58 0.08 7.16
N GLU A 136 -2.54 0.15 5.83
CA GLU A 136 -3.73 -0.09 5.01
C GLU A 136 -4.00 -1.60 4.81
N GLY A 137 -5.19 -1.93 4.35
CA GLY A 137 -5.62 -3.30 4.03
C GLY A 137 -6.55 -3.93 5.06
N TRP A 138 -6.73 -3.36 6.25
CA TRP A 138 -7.65 -3.89 7.27
C TRP A 138 -9.10 -4.00 6.76
N ILE A 139 -9.51 -3.12 5.85
CA ILE A 139 -10.84 -3.15 5.24
C ILE A 139 -11.10 -4.43 4.45
N LEU A 140 -10.05 -5.07 3.92
CA LEU A 140 -10.17 -6.32 3.18
C LEU A 140 -10.67 -7.47 4.07
N ALA A 141 -10.37 -7.45 5.37
CA ALA A 141 -10.89 -8.42 6.32
C ALA A 141 -12.43 -8.38 6.42
N THR A 142 -13.05 -7.24 6.10
CA THR A 142 -14.52 -7.15 6.06
C THR A 142 -15.14 -7.90 4.88
N SER A 143 -14.38 -8.17 3.82
CA SER A 143 -14.86 -8.91 2.65
C SER A 143 -15.07 -10.40 2.91
N ILE A 144 -14.37 -10.97 3.89
CA ILE A 144 -14.49 -12.36 4.31
C ILE A 144 -15.45 -12.56 5.50
N ASN A 145 -16.22 -11.54 5.85
CA ASN A 145 -17.13 -11.56 6.99
C ASN A 145 -18.11 -12.75 6.98
N SER A 146 -18.57 -13.17 5.80
CA SER A 146 -19.45 -14.34 5.63
C SER A 146 -18.78 -15.69 5.89
N GLU A 147 -17.45 -15.74 5.86
CA GLU A 147 -16.68 -16.97 6.03
C GLU A 147 -16.20 -17.15 7.49
N ILE A 148 -16.32 -16.09 8.31
CA ILE A 148 -15.87 -16.10 9.71
C ILE A 148 -16.97 -16.63 10.62
N LYS A 149 -16.65 -17.67 11.42
CA LYS A 149 -17.54 -18.17 12.47
C LYS A 149 -17.80 -17.06 13.50
N ASP A 150 -19.05 -16.84 13.88
CA ASP A 150 -19.48 -15.79 14.82
C ASP A 150 -18.91 -14.41 14.47
N SER A 151 -18.98 -14.05 13.19
CA SER A 151 -18.30 -12.87 12.64
C SER A 151 -18.64 -11.56 13.33
N LYS A 152 -19.86 -11.39 13.82
CA LYS A 152 -20.29 -10.20 14.60
C LYS A 152 -19.45 -9.97 15.86
N LYS A 153 -18.85 -11.02 16.43
CA LYS A 153 -17.98 -10.96 17.62
C LYS A 153 -16.52 -11.07 17.22
N ASN A 154 -16.17 -12.05 16.40
CA ASN A 154 -14.78 -12.39 16.12
C ASN A 154 -14.09 -11.39 15.19
N LEU A 155 -14.78 -10.85 14.18
CA LEU A 155 -14.18 -9.89 13.25
C LEU A 155 -13.79 -8.57 13.94
N PRO A 156 -14.63 -7.91 14.76
CA PRO A 156 -14.22 -6.72 15.51
C PRO A 156 -13.03 -6.98 16.45
N ILE A 157 -13.02 -8.11 17.15
CA ILE A 157 -11.91 -8.49 18.05
C ILE A 157 -10.63 -8.68 17.25
N ALA A 158 -10.68 -9.41 16.14
CA ALA A 158 -9.54 -9.65 15.27
C ALA A 158 -8.96 -8.35 14.69
N LEU A 159 -9.82 -7.41 14.29
CA LEU A 159 -9.39 -6.09 13.78
C LEU A 159 -8.71 -5.25 14.85
N VAL A 160 -9.26 -5.21 16.07
CA VAL A 160 -8.67 -4.42 17.18
C VAL A 160 -7.35 -5.03 17.64
N VAL A 161 -7.36 -6.33 17.94
CA VAL A 161 -6.15 -7.04 18.44
C VAL A 161 -5.07 -7.06 17.34
N GLY A 162 -5.45 -7.35 16.10
CA GLY A 162 -4.53 -7.32 14.95
C GLY A 162 -3.94 -5.94 14.73
N GLY A 163 -4.74 -4.88 14.85
CA GLY A 163 -4.28 -3.49 14.76
C GLY A 163 -3.25 -3.15 15.83
N ILE A 164 -3.49 -3.52 17.09
CA ILE A 164 -2.55 -3.28 18.20
C ILE A 164 -1.24 -4.04 17.97
N ILE A 165 -1.32 -5.31 17.54
CA ILE A 165 -0.13 -6.13 17.25
C ILE A 165 0.69 -5.51 16.11
N ILE A 166 0.04 -5.07 15.04
CA ILE A 166 0.70 -4.44 13.89
C ILE A 166 1.39 -3.14 14.31
N ILE A 167 0.72 -2.28 15.09
CA ILE A 167 1.31 -1.04 15.62
C ILE A 167 2.57 -1.35 16.43
N ALA A 168 2.51 -2.32 17.34
CA ALA A 168 3.66 -2.70 18.16
C ALA A 168 4.81 -3.23 17.29
N ILE A 169 4.53 -4.15 16.35
CA ILE A 169 5.56 -4.73 15.47
C ILE A 169 6.21 -3.64 14.61
N TYR A 170 5.44 -2.75 14.00
CA TYR A 170 5.98 -1.71 13.14
C TYR A 170 6.78 -0.66 13.90
N LEU A 171 6.33 -0.30 15.12
CA LEU A 171 7.09 0.61 15.98
C LEU A 171 8.46 0.03 16.33
N PHE A 172 8.50 -1.21 16.83
CA PHE A 172 9.76 -1.88 17.18
C PHE A 172 10.64 -2.15 15.94
N TYR A 173 10.03 -2.52 14.82
CA TYR A 173 10.76 -2.67 13.56
C TYR A 173 11.40 -1.35 13.10
N TYR A 174 10.67 -0.24 13.16
CA TYR A 174 11.19 1.09 12.83
C TYR A 174 12.38 1.46 13.72
N ILE A 175 12.25 1.26 15.04
CA ILE A 175 13.33 1.49 15.99
C ILE A 175 14.55 0.62 15.64
N GLY A 176 14.33 -0.66 15.31
CA GLY A 176 15.41 -1.57 14.93
C GLY A 176 16.12 -1.14 13.64
N VAL A 177 15.37 -0.73 12.61
CA VAL A 177 15.95 -0.19 11.37
C VAL A 177 16.76 1.07 11.64
N ALA A 178 16.22 2.00 12.45
CA ALA A 178 16.93 3.22 12.85
C ALA A 178 18.21 2.92 13.67
N GLY A 179 18.30 1.75 14.32
CA GLY A 179 19.50 1.28 15.01
C GLY A 179 20.55 0.65 14.09
N GLY A 180 20.20 0.34 12.83
CA GLY A 180 21.06 -0.42 11.93
C GLY A 180 21.97 0.42 11.01
N ALA A 181 21.63 1.68 10.77
CA ALA A 181 22.42 2.56 9.88
C ALA A 181 22.15 4.04 10.17
N PRO A 182 23.04 4.98 9.70
CA PRO A 182 22.78 6.41 9.78
C PRO A 182 21.48 6.80 9.10
N VAL A 183 20.77 7.80 9.66
CA VAL A 183 19.48 8.25 9.11
C VAL A 183 19.59 8.68 7.65
N GLN A 184 20.68 9.36 7.26
CA GLN A 184 20.88 9.78 5.87
C GLN A 184 20.99 8.58 4.92
N THR A 185 21.74 7.55 5.28
CA THR A 185 21.84 6.30 4.50
C THR A 185 20.49 5.61 4.37
N LEU A 186 19.68 5.61 5.45
CA LEU A 186 18.31 5.04 5.41
C LEU A 186 17.38 5.84 4.50
N MET A 187 17.55 7.15 4.40
CA MET A 187 16.77 8.01 3.50
C MET A 187 17.15 7.77 2.02
N ASP A 188 18.44 7.63 1.74
CA ASP A 188 18.96 7.54 0.37
C ASP A 188 18.82 6.11 -0.20
N GLU A 189 19.11 5.09 0.59
CA GLU A 189 19.20 3.69 0.15
C GLU A 189 18.06 2.79 0.67
N GLY A 190 17.25 3.28 1.60
CA GLY A 190 16.18 2.52 2.25
C GLY A 190 16.71 1.60 3.36
N THR A 191 16.01 0.48 3.60
CA THR A 191 16.27 -0.39 4.77
C THR A 191 17.40 -1.41 4.56
N ALA A 192 17.83 -1.65 3.32
CA ALA A 192 18.81 -2.69 2.99
C ALA A 192 20.16 -2.53 3.73
N PRO A 193 20.76 -1.34 3.84
CA PRO A 193 21.98 -1.13 4.61
C PRO A 193 21.85 -1.52 6.08
N ALA A 194 20.71 -1.24 6.71
CA ALA A 194 20.49 -1.63 8.11
C ALA A 194 20.53 -3.15 8.31
N PHE A 195 19.93 -3.91 7.38
CA PHE A 195 19.99 -5.37 7.44
C PHE A 195 21.42 -5.91 7.28
N THR A 196 22.17 -5.39 6.33
CA THR A 196 23.54 -5.84 6.09
C THR A 196 24.50 -5.43 7.21
N THR A 197 24.31 -4.27 7.81
CA THR A 197 25.11 -3.81 8.95
C THR A 197 24.85 -4.67 10.18
N VAL A 198 23.59 -4.96 10.50
CA VAL A 198 23.23 -5.70 11.72
C VAL A 198 23.52 -7.19 11.61
N PHE A 199 23.29 -7.80 10.44
CA PHE A 199 23.35 -9.25 10.25
C PHE A 199 24.52 -9.71 9.34
N GLY A 200 25.32 -8.79 8.83
CA GLY A 200 26.35 -9.07 7.85
C GLY A 200 25.80 -9.32 6.45
N ASN A 201 26.68 -9.33 5.46
CA ASN A 201 26.28 -9.35 4.05
C ASN A 201 25.41 -10.55 3.68
N VAL A 202 25.77 -11.76 4.12
CA VAL A 202 25.03 -12.98 3.72
C VAL A 202 23.62 -13.01 4.29
N LEU A 203 23.49 -12.91 5.61
CA LEU A 203 22.19 -12.99 6.27
C LEU A 203 21.34 -11.74 5.99
N GLY A 204 21.96 -10.56 5.94
CA GLY A 204 21.27 -9.31 5.60
C GLY A 204 20.64 -9.36 4.21
N ASN A 205 21.36 -9.91 3.22
CA ASN A 205 20.83 -10.06 1.87
C ASN A 205 19.71 -11.12 1.79
N ILE A 206 19.79 -12.21 2.55
CA ILE A 206 18.70 -13.18 2.67
C ILE A 206 17.46 -12.53 3.29
N LEU A 207 17.63 -11.66 4.30
CA LEU A 207 16.51 -10.93 4.89
C LEU A 207 15.88 -9.94 3.91
N ASN A 208 16.67 -9.29 3.03
CA ASN A 208 16.14 -8.48 1.93
C ASN A 208 15.30 -9.32 0.95
N LEU A 209 15.71 -10.55 0.65
CA LEU A 209 14.89 -11.48 -0.15
C LEU A 209 13.53 -11.78 0.56
N PHE A 210 13.54 -11.93 1.88
CA PHE A 210 12.29 -12.12 2.64
C PHE A 210 11.36 -10.91 2.57
N VAL A 211 11.91 -9.70 2.45
CA VAL A 211 11.11 -8.50 2.16
C VAL A 211 10.44 -8.60 0.79
N ALA A 212 11.17 -9.05 -0.24
CA ALA A 212 10.57 -9.30 -1.57
C ALA A 212 9.43 -10.33 -1.50
N VAL A 213 9.62 -11.42 -0.77
CA VAL A 213 8.57 -12.44 -0.54
C VAL A 213 7.38 -11.86 0.23
N SER A 214 7.62 -10.97 1.18
CA SER A 214 6.56 -10.24 1.91
C SER A 214 5.72 -9.38 0.97
N CYS A 215 6.36 -8.61 0.10
CA CYS A 215 5.69 -7.79 -0.92
C CYS A 215 4.88 -8.67 -1.89
N LEU A 216 5.45 -9.80 -2.33
CA LEU A 216 4.77 -10.78 -3.18
C LEU A 216 3.51 -11.35 -2.52
N GLY A 217 3.57 -11.67 -1.23
CA GLY A 217 2.41 -12.15 -0.47
C GLY A 217 1.31 -11.08 -0.37
N THR A 218 1.69 -9.83 -0.15
CA THR A 218 0.73 -8.72 -0.09
C THR A 218 0.14 -8.43 -1.48
N LEU A 219 0.95 -8.45 -2.53
CA LEU A 219 0.51 -8.39 -3.93
C LEU A 219 -0.54 -9.48 -4.23
N ASN A 220 -0.25 -10.74 -3.85
CA ASN A 220 -1.16 -11.85 -4.05
C ASN A 220 -2.51 -11.60 -3.37
N GLY A 221 -2.53 -11.14 -2.12
CA GLY A 221 -3.75 -10.85 -1.37
C GLY A 221 -4.59 -9.72 -1.99
N LEU A 222 -3.97 -8.61 -2.40
CA LEU A 222 -4.65 -7.49 -3.06
C LEU A 222 -5.16 -7.88 -4.45
N LEU A 223 -4.39 -8.67 -5.19
CA LEU A 223 -4.78 -9.11 -6.53
C LEU A 223 -6.03 -9.98 -6.49
N ILE A 224 -6.19 -10.88 -5.49
CA ILE A 224 -7.42 -11.65 -5.29
C ILE A 224 -8.65 -10.73 -5.19
N GLY A 225 -8.55 -9.64 -4.43
CA GLY A 225 -9.62 -8.64 -4.32
C GLY A 225 -9.87 -7.89 -5.63
N THR A 226 -8.80 -7.47 -6.28
CA THR A 226 -8.83 -6.66 -7.50
C THR A 226 -9.47 -7.39 -8.69
N ILE A 227 -9.07 -8.64 -8.94
CA ILE A 227 -9.60 -9.43 -10.06
C ILE A 227 -11.06 -9.81 -9.89
N ARG A 228 -11.57 -9.82 -8.65
CA ARG A 228 -12.99 -10.08 -8.33
C ARG A 228 -13.82 -8.80 -8.18
N GLY A 229 -13.24 -7.64 -8.33
CA GLY A 229 -13.90 -6.36 -8.08
C GLY A 229 -15.12 -6.12 -8.97
N MET A 230 -14.99 -6.28 -10.30
CA MET A 230 -16.10 -6.12 -11.25
C MET A 230 -17.18 -7.17 -11.06
N TYR A 231 -16.83 -8.41 -10.74
CA TYR A 231 -17.75 -9.47 -10.37
C TYR A 231 -18.59 -9.08 -9.14
N SER A 232 -17.93 -8.58 -8.09
CA SER A 232 -18.58 -8.17 -6.85
C SER A 232 -19.61 -7.04 -7.05
N LEU A 233 -19.36 -6.14 -7.99
CA LEU A 233 -20.31 -5.12 -8.41
C LEU A 233 -21.47 -5.73 -9.20
N SER A 234 -21.16 -6.61 -10.12
CA SER A 234 -22.14 -7.19 -11.05
C SER A 234 -23.13 -8.14 -10.39
N VAL A 235 -22.73 -8.89 -9.36
CA VAL A 235 -23.64 -9.70 -8.54
C VAL A 235 -24.69 -8.84 -7.83
N ARG A 236 -24.38 -7.57 -7.59
CA ARG A 236 -25.32 -6.57 -7.04
C ARG A 236 -26.07 -5.79 -8.10
N ASN A 237 -26.04 -6.26 -9.35
CA ASN A 237 -26.62 -5.60 -10.54
C ASN A 237 -26.06 -4.18 -10.76
N MET A 238 -24.80 -3.94 -10.41
CA MET A 238 -24.09 -2.67 -10.58
C MET A 238 -22.88 -2.86 -11.50
N GLY A 239 -22.47 -1.79 -12.19
CA GLY A 239 -21.30 -1.79 -13.06
C GLY A 239 -21.60 -2.03 -14.54
N PRO A 240 -20.56 -2.05 -15.40
CA PRO A 240 -20.69 -2.24 -16.82
C PRO A 240 -20.97 -3.71 -17.15
N LYS A 241 -21.78 -3.95 -18.19
CA LYS A 241 -22.04 -5.30 -18.75
C LYS A 241 -22.24 -6.38 -17.67
N VAL A 242 -23.18 -6.12 -16.76
CA VAL A 242 -23.46 -6.95 -15.57
C VAL A 242 -23.53 -8.44 -15.90
N ASP A 243 -24.26 -8.83 -16.96
CA ASP A 243 -24.44 -10.23 -17.33
C ASP A 243 -23.14 -10.93 -17.78
N LEU A 244 -22.19 -10.16 -18.33
CA LEU A 244 -20.87 -10.67 -18.68
C LEU A 244 -19.95 -10.78 -17.48
N MET A 245 -19.95 -9.77 -16.61
CA MET A 245 -19.04 -9.69 -15.46
C MET A 245 -19.41 -10.63 -14.33
N LYS A 246 -20.67 -11.07 -14.21
CA LYS A 246 -21.12 -12.04 -13.21
C LYS A 246 -20.92 -13.50 -13.61
N GLN A 247 -20.49 -13.76 -14.84
CA GLN A 247 -20.25 -15.14 -15.30
C GLN A 247 -19.04 -15.73 -14.56
N VAL A 248 -19.21 -16.96 -14.09
CA VAL A 248 -18.17 -17.75 -13.43
C VAL A 248 -17.87 -18.95 -14.32
N ASP A 249 -16.61 -19.17 -14.60
CA ASP A 249 -16.16 -20.34 -15.34
C ASP A 249 -16.36 -21.62 -14.51
N PRO A 250 -17.09 -22.62 -15.01
CA PRO A 250 -17.38 -23.84 -14.27
C PRO A 250 -16.12 -24.66 -13.92
N ALA A 251 -15.07 -24.58 -14.72
CA ALA A 251 -13.87 -25.40 -14.54
C ALA A 251 -12.98 -24.83 -13.43
N SER A 252 -12.75 -23.51 -13.41
CA SER A 252 -11.90 -22.84 -12.43
C SER A 252 -12.66 -22.29 -11.21
N GLY A 253 -13.98 -22.14 -11.30
CA GLY A 253 -14.78 -21.43 -10.30
C GLY A 253 -14.49 -19.92 -10.23
N MET A 254 -13.82 -19.35 -11.24
CA MET A 254 -13.37 -17.95 -11.25
C MET A 254 -14.19 -17.11 -12.25
N PRO A 255 -14.44 -15.82 -11.94
CA PRO A 255 -15.14 -14.90 -12.84
C PRO A 255 -14.15 -14.36 -13.89
N SER A 256 -13.84 -15.16 -14.92
CA SER A 256 -12.76 -14.92 -15.89
C SER A 256 -12.83 -13.52 -16.53
N ASN A 257 -14.02 -13.05 -16.91
CA ASN A 257 -14.20 -11.72 -17.50
C ASN A 257 -13.82 -10.60 -16.52
N SER A 258 -14.23 -10.73 -15.24
CA SER A 258 -13.85 -9.78 -14.19
C SER A 258 -12.33 -9.82 -13.94
N CYS A 259 -11.74 -11.01 -13.95
CA CYS A 259 -10.31 -11.20 -13.74
C CYS A 259 -9.48 -10.49 -14.82
N ILE A 260 -9.84 -10.66 -16.09
CA ILE A 260 -9.15 -10.00 -17.22
C ILE A 260 -9.25 -8.47 -17.10
N ILE A 261 -10.43 -7.93 -16.84
CA ILE A 261 -10.61 -6.49 -16.66
C ILE A 261 -9.80 -5.98 -15.46
N GLY A 262 -9.78 -6.72 -14.35
CA GLY A 262 -8.96 -6.41 -13.17
C GLY A 262 -7.48 -6.34 -13.52
N LEU A 263 -6.94 -7.31 -14.27
CA LEU A 263 -5.55 -7.30 -14.72
C LEU A 263 -5.24 -6.09 -15.60
N VAL A 264 -6.12 -5.77 -16.57
CA VAL A 264 -5.92 -4.61 -17.46
C VAL A 264 -5.87 -3.32 -16.67
N ILE A 265 -6.74 -3.14 -15.68
CA ILE A 265 -6.74 -1.94 -14.83
C ILE A 265 -5.45 -1.87 -13.98
N VAL A 266 -5.00 -2.98 -13.39
CA VAL A 266 -3.72 -3.01 -12.63
C VAL A 266 -2.54 -2.71 -13.55
N ALA A 267 -2.50 -3.29 -14.75
CA ALA A 267 -1.43 -3.01 -15.71
C ALA A 267 -1.40 -1.53 -16.11
N ALA A 268 -2.55 -0.91 -16.32
CA ALA A 268 -2.64 0.52 -16.60
C ALA A 268 -2.10 1.36 -15.42
N TRP A 269 -2.43 0.99 -14.17
CA TRP A 269 -1.88 1.65 -12.99
C TRP A 269 -0.38 1.40 -12.82
N LEU A 270 0.15 0.24 -13.22
CA LEU A 270 1.59 -0.05 -13.18
C LEU A 270 2.36 0.84 -14.17
N VAL A 271 1.85 0.98 -15.40
CA VAL A 271 2.43 1.90 -16.39
C VAL A 271 2.35 3.34 -15.90
N TYR A 272 1.21 3.74 -15.33
CA TYR A 272 1.06 5.06 -14.75
C TYR A 272 2.06 5.30 -13.61
N PHE A 273 2.13 4.39 -12.64
CA PHE A 273 3.04 4.52 -11.49
C PHE A 273 4.51 4.66 -11.93
N TYR A 274 4.94 3.82 -12.88
CA TYR A 274 6.28 3.90 -13.43
C TYR A 274 6.53 5.25 -14.12
N GLY A 275 5.69 5.64 -15.05
CA GLY A 275 5.85 6.88 -15.81
C GLY A 275 5.65 8.16 -15.00
N ALA A 276 4.88 8.10 -13.91
CA ALA A 276 4.65 9.27 -13.05
C ALA A 276 5.75 9.47 -11.99
N ASN A 277 6.29 8.36 -11.43
CA ASN A 277 7.12 8.43 -10.22
C ASN A 277 8.54 7.90 -10.38
N LEU A 278 8.81 7.08 -11.42
CA LEU A 278 10.09 6.37 -11.52
C LEU A 278 10.94 6.77 -12.73
N THR A 279 10.43 7.63 -13.60
CA THR A 279 11.17 8.14 -14.76
C THR A 279 11.78 9.49 -14.48
N ALA A 280 12.98 9.74 -15.03
CA ALA A 280 13.69 11.01 -14.87
C ALA A 280 12.84 12.22 -15.31
N THR A 281 12.03 12.05 -16.35
CA THR A 281 11.04 13.04 -16.78
C THR A 281 9.66 12.41 -16.69
N PRO A 282 8.79 12.88 -15.78
CA PRO A 282 7.45 12.33 -15.63
C PRO A 282 6.62 12.40 -16.92
N TRP A 283 6.06 11.28 -17.34
CA TRP A 283 5.37 11.14 -18.65
C TRP A 283 4.06 11.92 -18.72
N PHE A 284 3.41 12.14 -17.57
CA PHE A 284 2.07 12.75 -17.54
C PHE A 284 2.11 14.24 -17.13
N GLY A 285 3.29 14.86 -17.10
CA GLY A 285 3.46 16.26 -16.74
C GLY A 285 2.82 16.60 -15.40
N LYS A 286 1.93 17.57 -15.34
CA LYS A 286 1.23 17.98 -14.11
C LYS A 286 0.31 16.91 -13.51
N PHE A 287 -0.08 15.90 -14.29
CA PHE A 287 -0.86 14.76 -13.83
C PHE A 287 0.00 13.60 -13.32
N SER A 288 1.30 13.81 -13.11
CA SER A 288 2.19 12.88 -12.42
C SER A 288 2.05 13.09 -10.92
N PHE A 289 1.20 12.31 -10.29
CA PHE A 289 0.97 12.29 -8.84
C PHE A 289 1.31 10.92 -8.27
N ASP A 290 1.56 10.86 -6.97
CA ASP A 290 1.82 9.60 -6.29
C ASP A 290 0.56 8.74 -6.17
N SER A 291 0.53 7.63 -6.91
CA SER A 291 -0.56 6.66 -6.87
C SER A 291 -0.39 5.60 -5.77
N SER A 292 0.70 5.63 -5.01
CA SER A 292 0.89 4.76 -3.84
C SER A 292 0.19 5.30 -2.59
N GLU A 293 0.10 6.61 -2.43
CA GLU A 293 -0.41 7.25 -1.21
C GLU A 293 -1.78 7.90 -1.40
N LEU A 294 -1.98 8.68 -2.46
CA LEU A 294 -3.20 9.48 -2.64
C LEU A 294 -4.51 8.66 -2.71
N PRO A 295 -4.58 7.47 -3.35
CA PRO A 295 -5.76 6.63 -3.28
C PRO A 295 -6.11 6.16 -1.86
N ILE A 296 -5.10 5.90 -1.02
CA ILE A 296 -5.30 5.52 0.38
C ILE A 296 -5.90 6.68 1.16
N ILE A 297 -5.33 7.88 1.00
CA ILE A 297 -5.86 9.08 1.68
C ILE A 297 -7.31 9.38 1.27
N THR A 298 -7.67 9.10 0.02
CA THR A 298 -9.05 9.25 -0.44
C THR A 298 -10.00 8.33 0.31
N ILE A 299 -9.58 7.11 0.67
CA ILE A 299 -10.38 6.19 1.47
C ILE A 299 -10.66 6.78 2.86
N TYR A 300 -9.68 7.43 3.49
CA TYR A 300 -9.88 8.14 4.76
C TYR A 300 -10.91 9.27 4.62
N GLY A 301 -10.85 10.03 3.53
CA GLY A 301 -11.87 11.04 3.21
C GLY A 301 -13.28 10.45 3.09
N LEU A 302 -13.39 9.22 2.54
CA LEU A 302 -14.67 8.52 2.41
C LEU A 302 -15.14 7.87 3.73
N TYR A 303 -14.25 7.61 4.69
CA TYR A 303 -14.63 7.14 6.03
C TYR A 303 -15.37 8.20 6.84
N ILE A 304 -15.08 9.50 6.66
CA ILE A 304 -15.73 10.58 7.40
C ILE A 304 -17.26 10.53 7.26
N PRO A 305 -17.85 10.62 6.05
CA PRO A 305 -19.30 10.53 5.89
C PRO A 305 -19.87 9.16 6.30
N MET A 306 -19.06 8.08 6.20
CA MET A 306 -19.47 6.76 6.66
C MET A 306 -19.64 6.74 8.19
N PHE A 307 -18.68 7.24 8.95
CA PHE A 307 -18.76 7.31 10.42
C PHE A 307 -19.89 8.23 10.89
N ILE A 308 -20.07 9.39 10.24
CA ILE A 308 -21.19 10.30 10.54
C ILE A 308 -22.53 9.60 10.32
N LYS A 309 -22.69 8.90 9.19
CA LYS A 309 -23.91 8.16 8.89
C LYS A 309 -24.16 7.00 9.85
N PHE A 310 -23.09 6.33 10.31
CA PHE A 310 -23.16 5.31 11.33
C PHE A 310 -23.70 5.88 12.65
N MET A 311 -23.17 6.98 13.15
CA MET A 311 -23.65 7.66 14.36
C MET A 311 -25.16 8.03 14.28
N ILE A 312 -25.64 8.41 13.10
CA ILE A 312 -27.05 8.77 12.88
C ILE A 312 -27.95 7.53 12.89
N LYS A 313 -27.51 6.44 12.25
CA LYS A 313 -28.36 5.25 11.99
C LYS A 313 -28.38 4.24 13.14
N GLU A 314 -27.25 3.97 13.77
CA GLU A 314 -27.11 2.89 14.76
C GLU A 314 -27.60 3.35 16.15
N LYS A 315 -28.92 3.37 16.34
CA LYS A 315 -29.54 3.89 17.56
C LYS A 315 -29.53 2.91 18.74
N GLU A 316 -29.30 1.62 18.48
CA GLU A 316 -29.33 0.56 19.49
C GLU A 316 -28.02 0.38 20.25
N LEU A 317 -26.93 1.03 19.78
CA LEU A 317 -25.61 0.90 20.39
C LEU A 317 -25.45 1.83 21.59
N SER A 318 -24.58 1.41 22.54
CA SER A 318 -24.20 2.27 23.66
C SER A 318 -23.53 3.57 23.17
N ALA A 319 -23.62 4.64 23.98
CA ALA A 319 -23.11 5.97 23.62
C ALA A 319 -21.62 5.93 23.21
N VAL A 320 -20.80 5.12 23.89
CA VAL A 320 -19.38 4.95 23.54
C VAL A 320 -19.22 4.36 22.14
N LYS A 321 -19.89 3.25 21.85
CA LYS A 321 -19.78 2.58 20.54
C LYS A 321 -20.39 3.41 19.40
N ARG A 322 -21.42 4.19 19.69
CA ARG A 322 -22.13 4.97 18.69
C ARG A 322 -21.51 6.32 18.40
N PHE A 323 -21.00 7.01 19.43
CA PHE A 323 -20.52 8.39 19.27
C PHE A 323 -19.00 8.50 19.51
N VAL A 324 -18.45 7.96 20.61
CA VAL A 324 -17.02 8.17 20.94
C VAL A 324 -16.12 7.53 19.93
N LEU A 325 -16.28 6.24 19.66
CA LEU A 325 -15.40 5.52 18.72
C LEU A 325 -15.47 6.06 17.28
N PRO A 326 -16.68 6.31 16.70
CA PRO A 326 -16.74 6.88 15.35
C PRO A 326 -16.23 8.32 15.28
N THR A 327 -16.38 9.13 16.35
CA THR A 327 -15.82 10.48 16.41
C THR A 327 -14.29 10.44 16.36
N LEU A 328 -13.65 9.54 17.11
CA LEU A 328 -12.20 9.33 16.99
C LEU A 328 -11.80 8.90 15.58
N GLY A 329 -12.61 8.05 14.93
CA GLY A 329 -12.42 7.68 13.52
C GLY A 329 -12.53 8.89 12.56
N VAL A 330 -13.48 9.79 12.80
CA VAL A 330 -13.61 11.04 12.01
C VAL A 330 -12.39 11.94 12.21
N ILE A 331 -11.96 12.13 13.46
CA ILE A 331 -10.78 12.97 13.78
C ILE A 331 -9.53 12.41 13.11
N GLY A 332 -9.26 11.11 13.27
CA GLY A 332 -8.11 10.45 12.64
C GLY A 332 -8.16 10.53 11.11
N SER A 333 -9.34 10.30 10.51
CA SER A 333 -9.52 10.41 9.06
C SER A 333 -9.33 11.85 8.56
N ALA A 334 -9.84 12.84 9.28
CA ALA A 334 -9.66 14.26 8.94
C ALA A 334 -8.18 14.67 9.04
N PHE A 335 -7.47 14.18 10.06
CA PHE A 335 -6.03 14.41 10.21
C PHE A 335 -5.23 13.82 9.03
N MET A 336 -5.55 12.59 8.60
CA MET A 336 -4.89 11.96 7.44
C MET A 336 -5.14 12.76 6.15
N VAL A 337 -6.38 13.23 5.92
CA VAL A 337 -6.71 14.07 4.76
C VAL A 337 -5.97 15.41 4.83
N PHE A 338 -5.90 16.03 6.00
CA PHE A 338 -5.13 17.26 6.20
C PHE A 338 -3.64 17.05 5.90
N ALA A 339 -3.03 15.98 6.44
CA ALA A 339 -1.64 15.65 6.19
C ALA A 339 -1.33 15.46 4.69
N ALA A 340 -2.24 14.80 3.96
CA ALA A 340 -2.10 14.63 2.51
C ALA A 340 -2.19 15.94 1.73
N ILE A 341 -3.15 16.81 2.06
CA ILE A 341 -3.29 18.12 1.42
C ILE A 341 -2.05 18.97 1.70
N TYR A 342 -1.52 18.90 2.91
CA TYR A 342 -0.29 19.62 3.28
C TYR A 342 0.92 19.07 2.50
N SER A 343 1.15 17.75 2.53
CA SER A 343 2.34 17.10 1.94
C SER A 343 2.31 17.07 0.41
N HIS A 344 1.17 16.73 -0.22
CA HIS A 344 1.04 16.61 -1.67
C HIS A 344 0.38 17.82 -2.37
N GLY A 345 -0.03 18.81 -1.59
CA GLY A 345 -0.65 20.04 -2.13
C GLY A 345 0.16 21.26 -1.79
N TYR A 346 0.20 21.63 -0.50
CA TYR A 346 0.77 22.89 -0.05
C TYR A 346 2.29 22.91 -0.18
N MET A 347 3.01 21.88 0.24
CA MET A 347 4.47 21.84 0.16
C MET A 347 5.00 21.85 -1.28
N PRO A 348 4.49 21.05 -2.23
CA PRO A 348 4.90 21.14 -3.63
C PRO A 348 4.57 22.50 -4.28
N TYR A 349 3.47 23.13 -3.86
CA TYR A 349 3.12 24.49 -4.31
C TYR A 349 4.16 25.51 -3.83
N LEU A 350 4.55 25.48 -2.55
CA LEU A 350 5.57 26.37 -2.00
C LEU A 350 6.92 26.16 -2.69
N ALA A 351 7.38 24.93 -2.80
CA ALA A 351 8.65 24.60 -3.45
C ALA A 351 8.69 25.09 -4.91
N ALA A 352 7.60 24.90 -5.66
CA ALA A 352 7.51 25.40 -7.03
C ALA A 352 7.52 26.93 -7.10
N LYS A 353 6.86 27.60 -6.15
CA LYS A 353 6.84 29.07 -6.06
C LYS A 353 8.23 29.63 -5.72
N GLU A 354 8.93 29.04 -4.78
CA GLU A 354 10.31 29.45 -4.38
C GLU A 354 11.32 29.20 -5.50
N ALA A 355 11.16 28.12 -6.25
CA ALA A 355 11.99 27.80 -7.42
C ALA A 355 11.65 28.64 -8.67
N GLY A 356 10.64 29.52 -8.62
CA GLY A 356 10.17 30.26 -9.80
C GLY A 356 9.55 29.36 -10.88
N ALA A 357 9.19 28.12 -10.51
CA ALA A 357 8.57 27.16 -11.40
C ALA A 357 7.05 27.41 -11.53
N GLY A 358 6.43 26.76 -12.51
CA GLY A 358 4.98 26.85 -12.69
C GLY A 358 4.21 26.18 -11.55
N PHE A 359 2.88 26.38 -11.51
CA PHE A 359 1.99 25.82 -10.50
C PHE A 359 2.14 24.30 -10.38
N SER A 360 2.42 23.83 -9.16
CA SER A 360 2.53 22.42 -8.79
C SER A 360 1.62 22.11 -7.60
N CYS A 361 0.69 21.18 -7.77
CA CYS A 361 -0.20 20.71 -6.70
C CYS A 361 -0.70 19.29 -7.04
N PRO A 362 0.13 18.25 -6.82
CA PRO A 362 -0.19 16.87 -7.18
C PRO A 362 -1.54 16.38 -6.69
N VAL A 363 -1.93 16.73 -5.45
CA VAL A 363 -3.24 16.33 -4.89
C VAL A 363 -4.40 16.90 -5.69
N LEU A 364 -4.31 18.10 -6.24
CA LEU A 364 -5.36 18.69 -7.07
C LEU A 364 -5.55 17.91 -8.37
N PHE A 365 -4.45 17.57 -9.04
CA PHE A 365 -4.49 16.80 -10.28
C PHE A 365 -4.99 15.37 -10.06
N TYR A 366 -4.61 14.75 -8.93
CA TYR A 366 -5.22 13.48 -8.49
C TYR A 366 -6.74 13.61 -8.30
N LEU A 367 -7.21 14.64 -7.59
CA LEU A 367 -8.63 14.84 -7.33
C LEU A 367 -9.42 15.05 -8.64
N ILE A 368 -8.84 15.69 -9.65
CA ILE A 368 -9.47 15.80 -10.97
C ILE A 368 -9.67 14.40 -11.58
N VAL A 369 -8.62 13.57 -11.61
CA VAL A 369 -8.70 12.20 -12.12
C VAL A 369 -9.70 11.37 -11.31
N PHE A 370 -9.66 11.49 -9.98
CA PHE A 370 -10.62 10.83 -9.08
C PHE A 370 -12.07 11.21 -9.42
N VAL A 371 -12.37 12.50 -9.55
CA VAL A 371 -13.73 12.98 -9.86
C VAL A 371 -14.19 12.47 -11.23
N VAL A 372 -13.31 12.46 -12.24
CA VAL A 372 -13.63 11.94 -13.58
C VAL A 372 -13.98 10.45 -13.51
N ILE A 373 -13.15 9.63 -12.83
CA ILE A 373 -13.41 8.19 -12.70
C ILE A 373 -14.69 7.94 -11.90
N MET A 374 -14.95 8.73 -10.85
CA MET A 374 -16.18 8.61 -10.06
C MET A 374 -17.42 9.06 -10.85
N ALA A 375 -17.32 10.06 -11.70
CA ALA A 375 -18.40 10.47 -12.60
C ALA A 375 -18.73 9.37 -13.62
N ILE A 376 -17.72 8.75 -14.23
CA ILE A 376 -17.90 7.57 -15.08
C ILE A 376 -18.61 6.46 -14.29
N GLY A 377 -18.18 6.19 -13.07
CA GLY A 377 -18.84 5.23 -12.18
C GLY A 377 -20.31 5.56 -11.93
N ALA A 378 -20.64 6.83 -11.69
CA ALA A 378 -22.02 7.26 -11.48
C ALA A 378 -22.91 7.02 -12.71
N LEU A 379 -22.36 7.19 -13.91
CA LEU A 379 -23.06 6.92 -15.16
C LEU A 379 -23.25 5.41 -15.42
N VAL A 380 -22.23 4.63 -15.14
CA VAL A 380 -22.19 3.19 -15.45
C VAL A 380 -22.93 2.36 -14.41
N MET A 381 -22.88 2.77 -13.12
CA MET A 381 -23.48 2.04 -12.00
C MET A 381 -24.95 2.40 -11.71
N ASN A 382 -25.60 3.21 -12.56
CA ASN A 382 -26.97 3.65 -12.30
C ASN A 382 -27.99 2.55 -12.68
N PRO A 383 -28.65 1.85 -11.72
CA PRO A 383 -29.55 0.75 -12.01
C PRO A 383 -30.86 1.21 -12.65
N LYS A 384 -31.21 2.49 -12.54
CA LYS A 384 -32.50 3.03 -13.05
C LYS A 384 -32.56 3.16 -14.57
N LYS A 385 -31.43 3.11 -15.29
CA LYS A 385 -31.42 3.18 -16.79
C LYS A 385 -31.60 1.83 -17.48
N LYS A 386 -31.59 0.71 -16.76
CA LYS A 386 -31.73 -0.63 -17.37
C LYS A 386 -33.12 -1.28 -17.20
N ALA A 387 -34.06 -0.53 -16.63
CA ALA A 387 -35.47 -0.96 -16.48
C ALA A 387 -36.39 -0.31 -17.52
N LYS A 388 -35.90 -0.06 -18.75
CA LYS A 388 -36.72 0.28 -19.92
C LYS A 388 -36.40 -0.64 -21.07
#